data_3ff350a259606ad7e1290e05f95bcda3
#
_entry.id   3ff350a259606ad7e1290e05f95bcda3
#
_cell.length_a   1.000
_cell.length_b   1.000
_cell.length_c   1.000
_cell.angle_alpha   90.00
_cell.angle_beta   90.00
_cell.angle_gamma   90.00
#
_symmetry.space_group_name_H-M   'P 1'
#
loop_
_entity.id
_entity.type
_entity.pdbx_description
1 polymer ?
#
loop_
_entity_poly.entity_id
_entity_poly.type
_entity_poly.pdbx_seq_one_letter_code
_entity_poly.pdbx_strand_id
1 'polypeptide(L)'
;MLFAAGWWARGLDAGERERNSRRLPEAYSRGVAMLMSDRPDKAIDPFIEVVRLDPELIELHHVLGTLFRRRGEFERAIKLHNHLVNREDIPEEDRVKALQALGEDYMTAGLFDRAEETYRRLLRNPTEHLDALRALLKI
;
A
#
# COMPACT_ATOMS: atom_id res chain seq x y z
N MET A 1 -24.79 36.26 1.97
CA MET A 1 -25.07 34.97 2.63
C MET A 1 -24.21 33.82 2.17
N LEU A 2 -23.83 33.74 0.90
CA LEU A 2 -22.95 32.65 0.37
C LEU A 2 -21.49 32.76 0.86
N PHE A 3 -21.00 33.89 1.26
CA PHE A 3 -19.63 34.11 1.75
C PHE A 3 -19.38 33.61 3.17
N ALA A 4 -20.39 33.62 4.04
CA ALA A 4 -20.26 33.17 5.43
C ALA A 4 -20.13 31.64 5.52
N ALA A 5 -20.84 30.88 4.69
CA ALA A 5 -20.76 29.44 4.66
C ALA A 5 -19.39 28.92 4.14
N GLY A 6 -18.81 29.63 3.15
CA GLY A 6 -17.47 29.30 2.64
C GLY A 6 -16.35 29.57 3.64
N TRP A 7 -16.52 30.56 4.51
CA TRP A 7 -15.55 30.92 5.55
C TRP A 7 -15.58 29.88 6.71
N TRP A 8 -16.77 29.45 7.07
CA TRP A 8 -16.96 28.39 8.06
C TRP A 8 -16.38 27.04 7.60
N ALA A 9 -16.62 26.67 6.37
CA ALA A 9 -16.08 25.44 5.79
C ALA A 9 -14.54 25.47 5.72
N ARG A 10 -13.92 26.62 5.45
CA ARG A 10 -12.44 26.76 5.47
C ARG A 10 -11.88 26.69 6.88
N GLY A 11 -12.58 27.18 7.89
CA GLY A 11 -12.14 27.11 9.29
C GLY A 11 -12.18 25.69 9.85
N LEU A 12 -13.20 24.92 9.50
CA LEU A 12 -13.31 23.51 9.85
C LEU A 12 -12.22 22.69 9.18
N ASP A 13 -11.94 22.97 7.92
CA ASP A 13 -10.90 22.31 7.11
C ASP A 13 -9.49 22.57 7.66
N ALA A 14 -9.22 23.78 8.16
CA ALA A 14 -7.93 24.12 8.78
C ALA A 14 -7.72 23.41 10.11
N GLY A 15 -8.77 23.30 10.94
CA GLY A 15 -8.70 22.59 12.21
C GLY A 15 -8.56 21.06 12.05
N GLU A 16 -9.16 20.50 11.03
CA GLU A 16 -8.97 19.09 10.68
C GLU A 16 -7.57 18.81 10.15
N ARG A 17 -7.06 19.68 9.28
CA ARG A 17 -5.68 19.58 8.75
C ARG A 17 -4.65 19.64 9.86
N GLU A 18 -4.82 20.52 10.83
CA GLU A 18 -3.89 20.64 11.96
C GLU A 18 -3.95 19.41 12.88
N ARG A 19 -5.14 18.89 13.17
CA ARG A 19 -5.29 17.62 13.92
C ARG A 19 -4.69 16.46 13.17
N ASN A 20 -4.93 16.34 11.87
CA ASN A 20 -4.38 15.28 11.05
C ASN A 20 -2.86 15.39 10.92
N SER A 21 -2.30 16.60 10.88
CA SER A 21 -0.85 16.81 10.82
C SER A 21 -0.12 16.38 12.09
N ARG A 22 -0.80 16.36 13.24
CA ARG A 22 -0.25 15.82 14.50
C ARG A 22 -0.43 14.31 14.63
N ARG A 23 -1.56 13.79 14.17
CA ARG A 23 -1.89 12.35 14.25
C ARG A 23 -1.02 11.50 13.33
N LEU A 24 -0.66 12.03 12.16
CA LEU A 24 0.17 11.32 11.19
C LEU A 24 1.55 10.94 11.74
N PRO A 25 2.37 11.86 12.28
CA PRO A 25 3.68 11.52 12.84
C PRO A 25 3.60 10.55 14.01
N GLU A 26 2.60 10.68 14.88
CA GLU A 26 2.39 9.79 16.01
C GLU A 26 2.05 8.37 15.58
N ALA A 27 1.13 8.21 14.65
CA ALA A 27 0.75 6.90 14.10
C ALA A 27 1.91 6.26 13.35
N TYR A 28 2.66 7.03 12.58
CA TYR A 28 3.86 6.58 11.88
C TYR A 28 4.92 6.07 12.85
N SER A 29 5.24 6.84 13.88
CA SER A 29 6.22 6.45 14.91
C SER A 29 5.81 5.18 15.64
N ARG A 30 4.54 5.04 15.99
CA ARG A 30 4.03 3.80 16.60
C ARG A 30 4.18 2.61 15.66
N GLY A 31 3.84 2.78 14.40
CA GLY A 31 3.97 1.73 13.39
C GLY A 31 5.43 1.27 13.24
N VAL A 32 6.37 2.21 13.13
CA VAL A 32 7.81 1.91 13.03
C VAL A 32 8.30 1.20 14.28
N ALA A 33 7.93 1.65 15.47
CA ALA A 33 8.31 1.00 16.73
C ALA A 33 7.82 -0.44 16.80
N MET A 34 6.59 -0.71 16.37
CA MET A 34 6.03 -2.07 16.32
C MET A 34 6.70 -2.93 15.27
N LEU A 35 7.03 -2.36 14.10
CA LEU A 35 7.71 -3.06 13.03
C LEU A 35 9.11 -3.55 13.45
N MET A 36 9.78 -2.78 14.29
CA MET A 36 11.11 -3.10 14.84
C MET A 36 11.08 -3.95 16.11
N SER A 37 9.88 -4.24 16.63
CA SER A 37 9.68 -5.10 17.80
C SER A 37 9.64 -6.58 17.40
N ASP A 38 9.52 -7.46 18.40
CA ASP A 38 9.33 -8.90 18.20
C ASP A 38 7.98 -9.26 17.55
N ARG A 39 7.10 -8.29 17.41
CA ARG A 39 5.77 -8.46 16.83
C ARG A 39 5.48 -7.43 15.74
N PRO A 40 6.09 -7.59 14.56
CA PRO A 40 5.88 -6.65 13.45
C PRO A 40 4.43 -6.62 12.93
N ASP A 41 3.63 -7.67 13.17
CA ASP A 41 2.20 -7.71 12.85
C ASP A 41 1.39 -6.62 13.59
N LYS A 42 1.84 -6.17 14.75
CA LYS A 42 1.21 -5.07 15.49
C LYS A 42 1.35 -3.70 14.83
N ALA A 43 2.25 -3.57 13.86
CA ALA A 43 2.39 -2.36 13.06
C ALA A 43 1.20 -2.13 12.10
N ILE A 44 0.39 -3.14 11.83
CA ILE A 44 -0.73 -3.08 10.89
C ILE A 44 -1.72 -1.96 11.28
N ASP A 45 -2.20 -1.95 12.52
CA ASP A 45 -3.19 -0.96 12.95
C ASP A 45 -2.70 0.49 12.88
N PRO A 46 -1.51 0.84 13.41
CA PRO A 46 -0.94 2.18 13.22
C PRO A 46 -0.75 2.54 11.75
N PHE A 47 -0.29 1.64 10.90
CA PHE A 47 -0.08 1.92 9.49
C PHE A 47 -1.39 2.06 8.70
N ILE A 48 -2.44 1.36 9.07
CA ILE A 48 -3.79 1.60 8.52
C ILE A 48 -4.21 3.05 8.80
N GLU A 49 -3.98 3.53 10.01
CA GLU A 49 -4.27 4.92 10.36
C GLU A 49 -3.47 5.91 9.52
N VAL A 50 -2.17 5.66 9.33
CA VAL A 50 -1.29 6.50 8.49
C VAL A 50 -1.78 6.55 7.04
N VAL A 51 -2.09 5.40 6.45
CA VAL A 51 -2.59 5.32 5.06
C VAL A 51 -3.94 6.02 4.91
N ARG A 52 -4.78 5.99 5.94
CA ARG A 52 -6.06 6.72 5.95
C ARG A 52 -5.86 8.23 6.01
N LEU A 53 -4.90 8.69 6.81
CA LEU A 53 -4.59 10.12 6.97
C LEU A 53 -3.86 10.70 5.76
N ASP A 54 -3.00 9.91 5.15
CA ASP A 54 -2.23 10.32 3.97
C ASP A 54 -2.17 9.18 2.94
N PRO A 55 -3.16 9.12 2.02
CA PRO A 55 -3.20 8.10 0.97
C PRO A 55 -2.06 8.20 -0.06
N GLU A 56 -1.32 9.31 -0.08
CA GLU A 56 -0.22 9.54 -1.01
C GLU A 56 1.10 8.85 -0.59
N LEU A 57 1.16 8.30 0.62
CA LEU A 57 2.32 7.56 1.11
C LEU A 57 2.35 6.14 0.52
N ILE A 58 2.79 6.02 -0.73
CA ILE A 58 2.81 4.77 -1.51
C ILE A 58 3.67 3.70 -0.83
N GLU A 59 4.82 4.08 -0.28
CA GLU A 59 5.71 3.16 0.44
C GLU A 59 5.01 2.44 1.60
N LEU A 60 4.15 3.15 2.33
CA LEU A 60 3.39 2.54 3.43
C LEU A 60 2.31 1.59 2.95
N HIS A 61 1.74 1.82 1.79
CA HIS A 61 0.83 0.84 1.16
C HIS A 61 1.55 -0.47 0.89
N HIS A 62 2.79 -0.41 0.38
CA HIS A 62 3.61 -1.61 0.16
C HIS A 62 3.94 -2.33 1.46
N VAL A 63 4.39 -1.60 2.48
CA VAL A 63 4.70 -2.18 3.80
C VAL A 63 3.47 -2.83 4.40
N LEU A 64 2.33 -2.13 4.39
CA LEU A 64 1.08 -2.63 4.94
C LEU A 64 0.59 -3.88 4.19
N GLY A 65 0.66 -3.87 2.86
CA GLY A 65 0.31 -5.04 2.04
C GLY A 65 1.19 -6.25 2.35
N THR A 66 2.49 -6.06 2.52
CA THR A 66 3.42 -7.11 2.90
C THR A 66 3.10 -7.67 4.29
N LEU A 67 2.75 -6.83 5.26
CA LEU A 67 2.35 -7.24 6.60
C LEU A 67 1.06 -8.07 6.57
N PHE A 68 0.07 -7.67 5.78
CA PHE A 68 -1.15 -8.46 5.58
C PHE A 68 -0.84 -9.85 5.02
N ARG A 69 0.02 -9.93 3.99
CA ARG A 69 0.43 -11.21 3.41
C ARG A 69 1.10 -12.11 4.43
N ARG A 70 2.06 -11.58 5.20
CA ARG A 70 2.77 -12.34 6.25
C ARG A 70 1.84 -12.86 7.33
N ARG A 71 0.79 -12.12 7.63
CA ARG A 71 -0.24 -12.51 8.59
C ARG A 71 -1.25 -13.51 8.02
N GLY A 72 -1.20 -13.81 6.73
CA GLY A 72 -2.14 -14.69 6.05
C GLY A 72 -3.43 -14.01 5.60
N GLU A 73 -3.52 -12.70 5.71
CA GLU A 73 -4.66 -11.89 5.25
C GLU A 73 -4.49 -11.55 3.77
N PHE A 74 -4.51 -12.55 2.92
CA PHE A 74 -4.20 -12.43 1.49
C PHE A 74 -5.17 -11.53 0.73
N GLU A 75 -6.46 -11.58 1.05
CA GLU A 75 -7.47 -10.74 0.39
C GLU A 75 -7.18 -9.25 0.59
N ARG A 76 -6.79 -8.87 1.81
CA ARG A 76 -6.42 -7.49 2.12
C ARG A 76 -5.15 -7.06 1.40
N ALA A 77 -4.13 -7.93 1.37
CA ALA A 77 -2.89 -7.68 0.65
C ALA A 77 -3.15 -7.48 -0.84
N ILE A 78 -3.87 -8.41 -1.46
CA ILE A 78 -4.25 -8.37 -2.88
C ILE A 78 -5.01 -7.09 -3.21
N LYS A 79 -5.99 -6.74 -2.39
CA LYS A 79 -6.82 -5.55 -2.58
C LYS A 79 -5.98 -4.27 -2.56
N LEU A 80 -5.03 -4.19 -1.62
CA LEU A 80 -4.17 -3.03 -1.46
C LEU A 80 -3.18 -2.89 -2.61
N HIS A 81 -2.47 -3.96 -2.98
CA HIS A 81 -1.54 -3.95 -4.09
C HIS A 81 -2.24 -3.74 -5.44
N ASN A 82 -3.40 -4.35 -5.63
CA ASN A 82 -4.21 -4.15 -6.85
C ASN A 82 -4.69 -2.70 -6.99
N HIS A 83 -5.04 -2.06 -5.88
CA HIS A 83 -5.37 -0.64 -5.87
C HIS A 83 -4.19 0.22 -6.38
N LEU A 84 -2.97 -0.07 -5.92
CA LEU A 84 -1.77 0.63 -6.38
C LEU A 84 -1.48 0.39 -7.87
N VAL A 85 -1.61 -0.85 -8.33
CA VAL A 85 -1.41 -1.20 -9.75
C VAL A 85 -2.34 -0.42 -10.67
N ASN A 86 -3.59 -0.18 -10.24
CA ASN A 86 -4.61 0.50 -11.03
C ASN A 86 -4.59 2.04 -10.91
N ARG A 87 -3.76 2.60 -10.04
CA ARG A 87 -3.60 4.05 -9.95
C ARG A 87 -2.81 4.58 -11.15
N GLU A 88 -3.33 5.62 -11.78
CA GLU A 88 -2.69 6.27 -12.94
C GLU A 88 -1.69 7.36 -12.53
N ASP A 89 -1.83 7.88 -11.31
CA ASP A 89 -1.10 9.03 -10.78
C ASP A 89 0.19 8.67 -10.04
N ILE A 90 0.60 7.40 -10.03
CA ILE A 90 1.84 6.96 -9.40
C ILE A 90 2.96 6.76 -10.43
N PRO A 91 4.24 6.93 -10.01
CA PRO A 91 5.38 6.62 -10.87
C PRO A 91 5.34 5.16 -11.37
N GLU A 92 5.85 4.93 -12.58
CA GLU A 92 5.90 3.59 -13.18
C GLU A 92 6.69 2.59 -12.32
N GLU A 93 7.77 3.06 -11.69
CA GLU A 93 8.57 2.24 -10.77
C GLU A 93 7.74 1.70 -9.60
N ASP A 94 6.86 2.53 -9.02
CA ASP A 94 5.97 2.12 -7.93
C ASP A 94 4.90 1.15 -8.42
N ARG A 95 4.39 1.34 -9.64
CA ARG A 95 3.44 0.40 -10.24
C ARG A 95 4.07 -0.97 -10.47
N VAL A 96 5.31 -1.01 -10.93
CA VAL A 96 6.07 -2.25 -11.12
C VAL A 96 6.28 -2.97 -9.78
N LYS A 97 6.67 -2.27 -8.74
CA LYS A 97 6.78 -2.83 -7.37
C LYS A 97 5.44 -3.40 -6.89
N ALA A 98 4.35 -2.69 -7.15
CA ALA A 98 3.01 -3.14 -6.79
C ALA A 98 2.61 -4.41 -7.56
N LEU A 99 2.91 -4.50 -8.85
CA LEU A 99 2.69 -5.71 -9.65
C LEU A 99 3.49 -6.91 -9.12
N GLN A 100 4.75 -6.71 -8.78
CA GLN A 100 5.58 -7.74 -8.19
C GLN A 100 5.00 -8.24 -6.86
N ALA A 101 4.64 -7.31 -5.97
CA ALA A 101 4.01 -7.64 -4.69
C ALA A 101 2.67 -8.36 -4.87
N LEU A 102 1.87 -7.94 -5.84
CA LEU A 102 0.60 -8.59 -6.18
C LEU A 102 0.80 -10.04 -6.65
N GLY A 103 1.81 -10.27 -7.48
CA GLY A 103 2.19 -11.62 -7.91
C GLY A 103 2.59 -12.51 -6.73
N GLU A 104 3.38 -11.98 -5.80
CA GLU A 104 3.75 -12.67 -4.57
C GLU A 104 2.54 -12.98 -3.68
N ASP A 105 1.59 -12.07 -3.59
CA ASP A 105 0.34 -12.28 -2.85
C ASP A 105 -0.44 -13.47 -3.43
N TYR A 106 -0.60 -13.50 -4.75
CA TYR A 106 -1.27 -14.61 -5.43
C TYR A 106 -0.54 -15.93 -5.27
N MET A 107 0.80 -15.92 -5.38
CA MET A 107 1.62 -17.12 -5.15
C MET A 107 1.42 -17.67 -3.75
N THR A 108 1.52 -16.80 -2.75
CA THR A 108 1.38 -17.19 -1.34
C THR A 108 -0.04 -17.67 -1.02
N ALA A 109 -1.04 -17.10 -1.68
CA ALA A 109 -2.43 -17.52 -1.55
C ALA A 109 -2.77 -18.80 -2.33
N GLY A 110 -1.85 -19.33 -3.13
CA GLY A 110 -2.09 -20.52 -3.97
C GLY A 110 -2.91 -20.22 -5.24
N LEU A 111 -3.06 -18.97 -5.60
CA LEU A 111 -3.80 -18.52 -6.79
C LEU A 111 -2.85 -18.42 -8.00
N PHE A 112 -2.32 -19.57 -8.43
CA PHE A 112 -1.22 -19.65 -9.40
C PHE A 112 -1.57 -19.07 -10.78
N ASP A 113 -2.79 -19.27 -11.25
CA ASP A 113 -3.22 -18.72 -12.56
C ASP A 113 -3.18 -17.18 -12.55
N ARG A 114 -3.60 -16.57 -11.45
CA ARG A 114 -3.55 -15.13 -11.28
C ARG A 114 -2.14 -14.61 -11.09
N ALA A 115 -1.30 -15.37 -10.39
CA ALA A 115 0.12 -15.06 -10.23
C ALA A 115 0.82 -15.07 -11.59
N GLU A 116 0.58 -16.09 -12.41
CA GLU A 116 1.13 -16.21 -13.77
C GLU A 116 0.74 -14.99 -14.62
N GLU A 117 -0.53 -14.64 -14.65
CA GLU A 117 -1.02 -13.47 -15.40
C GLU A 117 -0.33 -12.17 -14.94
N THR A 118 -0.20 -11.99 -13.63
CA THR A 118 0.45 -10.81 -13.04
C THR A 118 1.93 -10.73 -13.41
N TYR A 119 2.66 -11.82 -13.33
CA TYR A 119 4.07 -11.86 -13.72
C TYR A 119 4.26 -11.70 -15.23
N ARG A 120 3.34 -12.17 -16.05
CA ARG A 120 3.35 -11.91 -17.50
C ARG A 120 3.19 -10.42 -17.80
N ARG A 121 2.42 -9.69 -17.02
CA ARG A 121 2.32 -8.23 -17.13
C ARG A 121 3.67 -7.56 -16.82
N LEU A 122 4.41 -8.06 -15.83
CA LEU A 122 5.76 -7.58 -15.49
C LEU A 122 6.75 -7.81 -16.64
N LEU A 123 6.66 -8.93 -17.35
CA LEU A 123 7.54 -9.22 -18.49
C LEU A 123 7.45 -8.19 -19.63
N ARG A 124 6.35 -7.44 -19.69
CA ARG A 124 6.20 -6.33 -20.66
C ARG A 124 6.99 -5.09 -20.25
N ASN A 125 7.48 -5.06 -19.00
CA ASN A 125 8.30 -3.97 -18.49
C ASN A 125 9.79 -4.36 -18.57
N PRO A 126 10.63 -3.64 -19.34
CA PRO A 126 12.02 -4.04 -19.57
C PRO A 126 12.90 -4.05 -18.32
N THR A 127 12.55 -3.28 -17.29
CA THR A 127 13.37 -3.13 -16.07
C THR A 127 13.28 -4.29 -15.09
N GLU A 128 12.16 -5.03 -15.08
CA GLU A 128 11.88 -6.10 -14.11
C GLU A 128 11.81 -7.49 -14.75
N HIS A 129 12.29 -7.60 -15.97
CA HIS A 129 12.18 -8.80 -16.79
C HIS A 129 12.77 -10.06 -16.13
N LEU A 130 13.93 -9.92 -15.50
CA LEU A 130 14.63 -11.06 -14.91
C LEU A 130 13.91 -11.63 -13.68
N ASP A 131 13.41 -10.76 -12.81
CA ASP A 131 12.70 -11.19 -11.60
C ASP A 131 11.35 -11.82 -11.93
N ALA A 132 10.65 -11.30 -12.92
CA ALA A 132 9.42 -11.88 -13.44
C ALA A 132 9.64 -13.28 -14.03
N LEU A 133 10.72 -13.48 -14.77
CA LEU A 133 11.10 -14.80 -15.28
C LEU A 133 11.40 -15.79 -14.16
N ARG A 134 12.16 -15.39 -13.16
CA ARG A 134 12.44 -16.23 -11.99
C ARG A 134 11.16 -16.63 -11.24
N ALA A 135 10.24 -15.69 -11.08
CA ALA A 135 8.94 -15.95 -10.43
C ALA A 135 8.09 -16.94 -11.24
N LEU A 136 8.03 -16.80 -12.57
CA LEU A 136 7.31 -17.72 -13.45
C LEU A 136 7.88 -19.14 -13.40
N LEU A 137 9.20 -19.30 -13.21
CA LEU A 137 9.83 -20.62 -13.10
C LEU A 137 9.47 -21.36 -11.81
N LYS A 138 8.92 -20.69 -10.81
CA LYS A 138 8.47 -21.30 -9.55
C LYS A 138 7.03 -21.80 -9.61
N ILE A 139 6.29 -21.44 -10.61
CA ILE A 139 4.93 -21.92 -10.82
C ILE A 139 4.94 -23.30 -11.48
#